data_4b0109346da4fa7a930a691283f5bf7e
#
_entry.id   4b0109346da4fa7a930a691283f5bf7e
#
_cell.length_a   1.000
_cell.length_b   1.000
_cell.length_c   1.000
_cell.angle_alpha   90.00
_cell.angle_beta   90.00
_cell.angle_gamma   90.00
#
_symmetry.space_group_name_H-M   'P 1'
#
loop_
_entity.id
_entity.type
_entity.pdbx_description
1 polymer ?
#
loop_
_entity_poly.entity_id
_entity_poly.type
_entity_poly.pdbx_seq_one_letter_code
_entity_poly.pdbx_strand_id
1 'polypeptide(L)'
;MTTQAPMSSVERRRFILYIAVAVIIATALGGGLFQVGAGFAARNTNGITVTGSAKTSATADNVVWTLNVSLTRPTVAEAVARVGADVEAVTKYLVDGGIPEDALVLGSVSSYGNEQWVNGNNTGKILNYRASRDVVVRTDDVQLVAKLSQEIGSLLQQGVTVNNYGPQYYISTLPQMRPKLLEEAMKDAKIRAEAITKAVGGKVGSVQSVRSGVFQVTTPDSTMTADTGAYDTSSIEKTVTSTVSVTFDVK
;
A
#
# COMPACT_ATOMS: atom_id res chain seq x y z
N MET A 1 -35.00 81.96 10.14
CA MET A 1 -34.55 81.64 8.78
C MET A 1 -33.05 81.73 8.72
N THR A 2 -32.32 80.62 8.86
CA THR A 2 -30.87 80.56 8.78
C THR A 2 -30.47 80.33 7.32
N THR A 3 -30.04 81.45 6.67
CA THR A 3 -29.51 81.41 5.29
C THR A 3 -28.11 80.74 5.33
N GLN A 4 -28.00 79.52 4.82
CA GLN A 4 -26.68 78.87 4.64
C GLN A 4 -25.93 79.63 3.50
N ALA A 5 -24.71 80.04 3.79
CA ALA A 5 -23.83 80.70 2.80
C ALA A 5 -23.44 79.64 1.71
N PRO A 6 -23.32 80.08 0.44
CA PRO A 6 -22.90 79.13 -0.62
C PRO A 6 -21.48 78.68 -0.43
N MET A 7 -21.28 77.35 -0.56
CA MET A 7 -19.96 76.71 -0.44
C MET A 7 -18.94 77.33 -1.41
N SER A 8 -17.71 77.57 -0.93
CA SER A 8 -16.63 78.12 -1.74
C SER A 8 -16.23 77.14 -2.85
N SER A 9 -15.67 77.62 -3.96
CA SER A 9 -15.27 76.78 -5.11
C SER A 9 -14.24 75.74 -4.72
N VAL A 10 -13.44 75.93 -3.68
CA VAL A 10 -12.41 75.02 -3.16
C VAL A 10 -13.07 73.89 -2.32
N GLU A 11 -14.10 74.25 -1.51
CA GLU A 11 -14.82 73.23 -0.70
C GLU A 11 -15.68 72.31 -1.61
N ARG A 12 -16.27 72.88 -2.69
CA ARG A 12 -17.01 72.09 -3.69
C ARG A 12 -16.11 71.11 -4.43
N ARG A 13 -14.85 71.47 -4.79
CA ARG A 13 -13.88 70.58 -5.41
C ARG A 13 -13.46 69.47 -4.44
N ARG A 14 -13.17 69.79 -3.18
CA ARG A 14 -12.85 68.79 -2.15
C ARG A 14 -14.00 67.79 -1.92
N PHE A 15 -15.23 68.26 -1.86
CA PHE A 15 -16.42 67.44 -1.70
C PHE A 15 -16.63 66.49 -2.87
N ILE A 16 -16.46 66.96 -4.12
CA ILE A 16 -16.51 66.11 -5.32
C ILE A 16 -15.39 65.04 -5.29
N LEU A 17 -14.20 65.39 -4.85
CA LEU A 17 -13.08 64.50 -4.76
C LEU A 17 -13.33 63.39 -3.70
N TYR A 18 -13.89 63.71 -2.54
CA TYR A 18 -14.28 62.73 -1.52
C TYR A 18 -15.38 61.79 -2.02
N ILE A 19 -16.38 62.30 -2.75
CA ILE A 19 -17.40 61.45 -3.35
C ILE A 19 -16.77 60.50 -4.39
N ALA A 20 -15.90 61.00 -5.25
CA ALA A 20 -15.22 60.16 -6.26
C ALA A 20 -14.39 59.06 -5.63
N VAL A 21 -13.62 59.38 -4.57
CA VAL A 21 -12.84 58.40 -3.82
C VAL A 21 -13.76 57.37 -3.12
N ALA A 22 -14.85 57.82 -2.51
CA ALA A 22 -15.82 56.93 -1.86
C ALA A 22 -16.50 55.98 -2.85
N VAL A 23 -16.83 56.44 -4.05
CA VAL A 23 -17.41 55.63 -5.13
C VAL A 23 -16.38 54.58 -5.62
N ILE A 24 -15.11 54.97 -5.80
CA ILE A 24 -14.04 54.03 -6.20
C ILE A 24 -13.85 52.94 -5.15
N ILE A 25 -13.80 53.34 -3.87
CA ILE A 25 -13.66 52.36 -2.77
C ILE A 25 -14.89 51.45 -2.70
N ALA A 26 -16.11 51.98 -2.82
CA ALA A 26 -17.32 51.18 -2.80
C ALA A 26 -17.42 50.18 -3.96
N THR A 27 -17.01 50.60 -5.18
CA THR A 27 -16.98 49.69 -6.34
C THR A 27 -15.89 48.64 -6.23
N ALA A 28 -14.69 48.98 -5.71
CA ALA A 28 -13.63 48.03 -5.47
C ALA A 28 -14.00 46.99 -4.39
N LEU A 29 -14.59 47.45 -3.28
CA LEU A 29 -15.05 46.55 -2.21
C LEU A 29 -16.25 45.70 -2.67
N GLY A 30 -17.22 46.28 -3.37
CA GLY A 30 -18.38 45.57 -3.90
C GLY A 30 -17.98 44.50 -4.92
N GLY A 31 -17.06 44.82 -5.84
CA GLY A 31 -16.54 43.89 -6.82
C GLY A 31 -15.68 42.76 -6.18
N GLY A 32 -14.86 43.13 -5.18
CA GLY A 32 -14.08 42.16 -4.42
C GLY A 32 -14.95 41.19 -3.63
N LEU A 33 -15.95 41.70 -2.91
CA LEU A 33 -16.90 40.87 -2.14
C LEU A 33 -17.77 39.98 -3.04
N PHE A 34 -18.16 40.48 -4.23
CA PHE A 34 -18.90 39.70 -5.21
C PHE A 34 -18.07 38.51 -5.73
N GLN A 35 -16.78 38.74 -6.05
CA GLN A 35 -15.88 37.63 -6.48
C GLN A 35 -15.62 36.62 -5.35
N VAL A 36 -15.44 37.10 -4.12
CA VAL A 36 -15.30 36.23 -2.96
C VAL A 36 -16.59 35.44 -2.72
N GLY A 37 -17.77 36.10 -2.79
CA GLY A 37 -19.06 35.44 -2.65
C GLY A 37 -19.29 34.38 -3.74
N ALA A 38 -18.98 34.71 -5.00
CA ALA A 38 -19.03 33.73 -6.11
C ALA A 38 -18.07 32.56 -5.90
N GLY A 39 -16.88 32.80 -5.37
CA GLY A 39 -15.92 31.76 -5.02
C GLY A 39 -16.39 30.85 -3.87
N PHE A 40 -17.09 31.38 -2.88
CA PHE A 40 -17.72 30.60 -1.82
C PHE A 40 -18.96 29.84 -2.30
N ALA A 41 -19.79 30.42 -3.16
CA ALA A 41 -20.93 29.76 -3.77
C ALA A 41 -20.50 28.60 -4.68
N ALA A 42 -19.39 28.76 -5.42
CA ALA A 42 -18.81 27.69 -6.23
C ALA A 42 -18.20 26.55 -5.39
N ARG A 43 -17.92 26.76 -4.11
CA ARG A 43 -17.45 25.70 -3.17
C ARG A 43 -18.59 24.89 -2.55
N ASN A 44 -19.82 25.37 -2.58
CA ASN A 44 -21.00 24.59 -2.22
C ASN A 44 -21.35 23.66 -3.39
N THR A 45 -20.51 22.65 -3.60
CA THR A 45 -20.80 21.62 -4.58
C THR A 45 -21.86 20.70 -3.99
N ASN A 46 -23.09 20.79 -4.49
CA ASN A 46 -24.13 19.81 -4.26
C ASN A 46 -23.76 18.52 -4.98
N GLY A 47 -22.72 17.84 -4.47
CA GLY A 47 -22.18 16.64 -5.06
C GLY A 47 -22.52 15.42 -4.22
N ILE A 48 -22.71 14.28 -4.87
CA ILE A 48 -22.76 12.99 -4.21
C ILE A 48 -21.40 12.32 -4.31
N THR A 49 -20.85 11.91 -3.17
CA THR A 49 -19.62 11.10 -3.11
C THR A 49 -19.99 9.65 -2.90
N VAL A 50 -19.51 8.79 -3.78
CA VAL A 50 -19.71 7.34 -3.71
C VAL A 50 -18.39 6.61 -3.85
N THR A 51 -18.29 5.43 -3.23
CA THR A 51 -17.15 4.54 -3.40
C THR A 51 -17.54 3.40 -4.31
N GLY A 52 -16.85 3.27 -5.43
CA GLY A 52 -16.95 2.12 -6.31
C GLY A 52 -15.81 1.12 -6.03
N SER A 53 -16.05 -0.12 -6.35
CA SER A 53 -15.09 -1.20 -6.17
C SER A 53 -15.11 -2.19 -7.34
N ALA A 54 -13.94 -2.77 -7.62
CA ALA A 54 -13.82 -3.88 -8.55
C ALA A 54 -12.93 -4.95 -7.94
N LYS A 55 -13.24 -6.21 -8.24
CA LYS A 55 -12.48 -7.38 -7.80
C LYS A 55 -12.21 -8.30 -8.97
N THR A 56 -11.04 -8.91 -8.96
CA THR A 56 -10.70 -9.99 -9.90
C THR A 56 -9.89 -11.06 -9.20
N SER A 57 -10.08 -12.31 -9.60
CA SER A 57 -9.23 -13.40 -9.18
C SER A 57 -7.90 -13.34 -9.92
N ALA A 58 -6.84 -13.75 -9.25
CA ALA A 58 -5.51 -13.89 -9.82
C ALA A 58 -4.80 -15.07 -9.16
N THR A 59 -3.93 -15.72 -9.91
CA THR A 59 -3.06 -16.77 -9.41
C THR A 59 -1.63 -16.24 -9.33
N ALA A 60 -0.93 -16.51 -8.24
CA ALA A 60 0.47 -16.15 -8.12
C ALA A 60 1.31 -16.88 -9.18
N ASP A 61 2.20 -16.13 -9.81
CA ASP A 61 3.08 -16.58 -10.91
C ASP A 61 4.57 -16.43 -10.57
N ASN A 62 4.88 -16.11 -9.32
CA ASN A 62 6.23 -15.99 -8.81
C ASN A 62 6.25 -16.38 -7.33
N VAL A 63 7.32 -17.05 -6.91
CA VAL A 63 7.49 -17.51 -5.53
C VAL A 63 8.89 -17.21 -5.03
N VAL A 64 8.95 -16.77 -3.78
CA VAL A 64 10.20 -16.63 -3.01
C VAL A 64 10.08 -17.50 -1.78
N TRP A 65 11.02 -18.42 -1.62
CA TRP A 65 11.06 -19.30 -0.45
C TRP A 65 12.40 -19.20 0.25
N THR A 66 12.38 -18.72 1.48
CA THR A 66 13.57 -18.57 2.29
C THR A 66 13.64 -19.69 3.33
N LEU A 67 14.70 -20.46 3.27
CA LEU A 67 15.06 -21.53 4.20
C LEU A 67 16.26 -21.07 5.04
N ASN A 68 16.07 -20.90 6.33
CA ASN A 68 17.14 -20.51 7.24
C ASN A 68 17.73 -21.74 7.91
N VAL A 69 18.97 -22.07 7.56
CA VAL A 69 19.75 -23.11 8.25
C VAL A 69 20.48 -22.47 9.42
N SER A 70 20.16 -22.91 10.64
CA SER A 70 20.70 -22.27 11.85
C SER A 70 20.86 -23.29 12.97
N LEU A 71 22.03 -23.34 13.56
CA LEU A 71 22.33 -24.24 14.68
C LEU A 71 23.39 -23.69 15.62
N THR A 72 23.54 -24.34 16.77
CA THR A 72 24.47 -23.95 17.83
C THR A 72 25.47 -25.06 18.09
N ARG A 73 26.74 -24.70 18.26
CA ARG A 73 27.85 -25.63 18.59
C ARG A 73 28.80 -25.01 19.62
N PRO A 74 29.64 -25.81 20.30
CA PRO A 74 30.59 -25.27 21.28
C PRO A 74 31.58 -24.27 20.69
N THR A 75 31.99 -24.42 19.42
CA THR A 75 32.95 -23.55 18.75
C THR A 75 32.35 -22.94 17.48
N VAL A 76 32.88 -21.78 17.07
CA VAL A 76 32.51 -21.13 15.79
C VAL A 76 32.79 -22.07 14.61
N ALA A 77 33.96 -22.71 14.61
CA ALA A 77 34.37 -23.57 13.50
C ALA A 77 33.41 -24.75 13.31
N GLU A 78 32.99 -25.40 14.41
CA GLU A 78 32.02 -26.51 14.36
C GLU A 78 30.62 -26.01 13.91
N ALA A 79 30.19 -24.83 14.41
CA ALA A 79 28.90 -24.24 14.01
C ALA A 79 28.85 -23.93 12.50
N VAL A 80 29.89 -23.27 11.99
CA VAL A 80 30.00 -22.91 10.57
C VAL A 80 30.13 -24.15 9.69
N ALA A 81 30.97 -25.13 10.06
CA ALA A 81 31.11 -26.34 9.29
C ALA A 81 29.79 -27.14 9.20
N ARG A 82 29.07 -27.25 10.32
CA ARG A 82 27.78 -27.95 10.33
C ARG A 82 26.70 -27.21 9.54
N VAL A 83 26.62 -25.87 9.63
CA VAL A 83 25.72 -25.05 8.79
C VAL A 83 26.05 -25.30 7.32
N GLY A 84 27.33 -25.36 6.94
CA GLY A 84 27.73 -25.66 5.56
C GLY A 84 27.17 -27.00 5.07
N ALA A 85 27.36 -28.07 5.85
CA ALA A 85 26.84 -29.38 5.51
C ALA A 85 25.31 -29.46 5.42
N ASP A 86 24.59 -28.76 6.34
CA ASP A 86 23.15 -28.72 6.31
C ASP A 86 22.63 -27.88 5.11
N VAL A 87 23.32 -26.77 4.72
CA VAL A 87 23.04 -26.00 3.51
C VAL A 87 23.23 -26.83 2.25
N GLU A 88 24.29 -27.62 2.16
CA GLU A 88 24.52 -28.54 1.04
C GLU A 88 23.38 -29.57 0.93
N ALA A 89 22.93 -30.13 2.06
CA ALA A 89 21.81 -31.06 2.08
C ALA A 89 20.49 -30.39 1.63
N VAL A 90 20.21 -29.16 2.08
CA VAL A 90 19.05 -28.39 1.64
C VAL A 90 19.13 -28.06 0.14
N THR A 91 20.29 -27.62 -0.34
CA THR A 91 20.51 -27.33 -1.76
C THR A 91 20.30 -28.56 -2.61
N LYS A 92 20.87 -29.69 -2.20
CA LYS A 92 20.69 -30.97 -2.88
C LYS A 92 19.23 -31.41 -2.92
N TYR A 93 18.50 -31.29 -1.82
CA TYR A 93 17.06 -31.58 -1.77
C TYR A 93 16.26 -30.76 -2.77
N LEU A 94 16.56 -29.46 -2.87
CA LEU A 94 15.87 -28.55 -3.80
C LEU A 94 16.19 -28.90 -5.26
N VAL A 95 17.46 -29.16 -5.59
CA VAL A 95 17.90 -29.50 -6.95
C VAL A 95 17.37 -30.87 -7.36
N ASP A 96 17.46 -31.88 -6.50
CA ASP A 96 16.90 -33.23 -6.74
C ASP A 96 15.37 -33.16 -6.90
N GLY A 97 14.73 -32.21 -6.23
CA GLY A 97 13.31 -31.91 -6.35
C GLY A 97 12.91 -31.20 -7.63
N GLY A 98 13.87 -30.75 -8.43
CA GLY A 98 13.64 -30.11 -9.73
C GLY A 98 13.83 -28.58 -9.76
N ILE A 99 14.26 -27.96 -8.66
CA ILE A 99 14.60 -26.52 -8.65
C ILE A 99 15.94 -26.32 -9.37
N PRO A 100 16.01 -25.46 -10.41
CA PRO A 100 17.26 -25.13 -11.09
C PRO A 100 18.28 -24.46 -10.12
N GLU A 101 19.56 -24.75 -10.29
CA GLU A 101 20.61 -24.19 -9.43
C GLU A 101 20.67 -22.65 -9.52
N ASP A 102 20.39 -22.07 -10.67
CA ASP A 102 20.35 -20.62 -10.90
C ASP A 102 19.15 -19.92 -10.21
N ALA A 103 18.13 -20.68 -9.83
CA ALA A 103 17.02 -20.21 -9.00
C ALA A 103 17.39 -20.16 -7.51
N LEU A 104 18.56 -20.64 -7.10
CA LEU A 104 19.03 -20.69 -5.72
C LEU A 104 20.01 -19.55 -5.43
N VAL A 105 19.76 -18.82 -4.37
CA VAL A 105 20.66 -17.77 -3.87
C VAL A 105 21.08 -18.13 -2.45
N LEU A 106 22.38 -18.35 -2.26
CA LEU A 106 22.93 -18.61 -0.94
C LEU A 106 23.33 -17.30 -0.25
N GLY A 107 22.75 -17.03 0.91
CA GLY A 107 23.10 -15.89 1.75
C GLY A 107 24.53 -16.01 2.34
N SER A 108 24.98 -14.94 2.98
CA SER A 108 26.24 -14.95 3.73
C SER A 108 26.11 -15.79 5.00
N VAL A 109 27.20 -16.42 5.41
CA VAL A 109 27.27 -17.07 6.72
C VAL A 109 27.37 -16.00 7.79
N SER A 110 26.52 -16.07 8.80
CA SER A 110 26.62 -15.25 10.00
C SER A 110 26.89 -16.13 11.23
N SER A 111 27.66 -15.61 12.20
CA SER A 111 27.86 -16.29 13.47
C SER A 111 27.96 -15.29 14.62
N TYR A 112 27.48 -15.72 15.79
CA TYR A 112 27.61 -14.94 17.02
C TYR A 112 27.70 -15.86 18.25
N GLY A 113 28.34 -15.39 19.31
CA GLY A 113 28.43 -16.08 20.58
C GLY A 113 27.19 -15.85 21.44
N ASN A 114 26.66 -16.92 22.04
CA ASN A 114 25.62 -16.81 23.05
C ASN A 114 26.29 -16.59 24.42
N GLU A 115 26.09 -15.42 24.97
CA GLU A 115 26.68 -15.03 26.26
C GLU A 115 25.85 -15.56 27.43
N GLN A 116 26.55 -15.84 28.53
CA GLN A 116 25.92 -16.27 29.78
C GLN A 116 25.35 -15.06 30.54
N TRP A 117 24.09 -15.17 30.92
CA TRP A 117 23.42 -14.18 31.79
C TRP A 117 23.07 -14.83 33.13
N VAL A 118 23.45 -14.18 34.23
CA VAL A 118 23.14 -14.63 35.59
C VAL A 118 22.47 -13.45 36.33
N ASN A 119 21.28 -13.70 36.86
CA ASN A 119 20.46 -12.67 37.55
C ASN A 119 20.32 -11.36 36.79
N GLY A 120 20.16 -11.43 35.45
CA GLY A 120 20.00 -10.26 34.57
C GLY A 120 21.29 -9.54 34.20
N ASN A 121 22.45 -10.02 34.66
CA ASN A 121 23.76 -9.45 34.35
C ASN A 121 24.52 -10.36 33.35
N ASN A 122 25.10 -9.74 32.32
CA ASN A 122 25.99 -10.43 31.41
C ASN A 122 27.31 -10.72 32.16
N THR A 123 27.76 -11.98 32.10
CA THR A 123 29.00 -12.43 32.76
C THR A 123 30.23 -12.29 31.85
N GLY A 124 30.04 -11.95 30.56
CA GLY A 124 31.10 -11.96 29.55
C GLY A 124 31.57 -13.34 29.10
N LYS A 125 31.01 -14.40 29.68
CA LYS A 125 31.35 -15.78 29.28
C LYS A 125 30.49 -16.21 28.08
N ILE A 126 31.14 -16.69 27.01
CA ILE A 126 30.43 -17.27 25.86
C ILE A 126 30.17 -18.76 26.18
N LEU A 127 28.90 -19.16 26.10
CA LEU A 127 28.47 -20.53 26.34
C LEU A 127 28.65 -21.43 25.11
N ASN A 128 28.30 -20.89 23.95
CA ASN A 128 28.36 -21.59 22.66
C ASN A 128 28.22 -20.53 21.53
N TYR A 129 28.34 -21.01 20.30
CA TYR A 129 28.25 -20.17 19.11
C TYR A 129 27.08 -20.62 18.22
N ARG A 130 26.26 -19.68 17.80
CA ARG A 130 25.25 -19.90 16.78
C ARG A 130 25.79 -19.46 15.44
N ALA A 131 25.63 -20.31 14.42
CA ALA A 131 25.84 -19.95 13.03
C ALA A 131 24.55 -20.09 12.24
N SER A 132 24.38 -19.29 11.19
CA SER A 132 23.23 -19.38 10.29
C SER A 132 23.59 -18.97 8.86
N ARG A 133 22.84 -19.54 7.91
CA ARG A 133 22.90 -19.18 6.50
C ARG A 133 21.53 -19.41 5.86
N ASP A 134 21.11 -18.48 4.98
CA ASP A 134 19.89 -18.61 4.22
C ASP A 134 20.13 -19.27 2.87
N VAL A 135 19.18 -20.11 2.46
CA VAL A 135 18.99 -20.60 1.10
C VAL A 135 17.69 -20.00 0.59
N VAL A 136 17.77 -19.18 -0.45
CA VAL A 136 16.61 -18.50 -1.03
C VAL A 136 16.33 -19.06 -2.41
N VAL A 137 15.13 -19.60 -2.59
CA VAL A 137 14.58 -20.03 -3.90
C VAL A 137 13.81 -18.89 -4.52
N ARG A 138 14.06 -18.59 -5.80
CA ARG A 138 13.27 -17.64 -6.59
C ARG A 138 12.93 -18.26 -7.93
N THR A 139 11.65 -18.51 -8.19
CA THR A 139 11.20 -19.16 -9.45
C THR A 139 9.74 -18.77 -9.74
N ASP A 140 9.32 -18.99 -10.98
CA ASP A 140 7.94 -18.92 -11.43
C ASP A 140 7.19 -20.27 -11.28
N ASP A 141 7.90 -21.38 -11.01
CA ASP A 141 7.26 -22.67 -10.73
C ASP A 141 6.71 -22.73 -9.30
N VAL A 142 5.59 -22.05 -9.13
CA VAL A 142 4.86 -21.91 -7.85
C VAL A 142 4.43 -23.26 -7.31
N GLN A 143 3.98 -24.17 -8.19
CA GLN A 143 3.44 -25.48 -7.78
C GLN A 143 4.54 -26.42 -7.31
N LEU A 144 5.69 -26.41 -7.97
CA LEU A 144 6.84 -27.19 -7.56
C LEU A 144 7.31 -26.78 -6.16
N VAL A 145 7.46 -25.47 -5.92
CA VAL A 145 7.86 -24.95 -4.60
C VAL A 145 6.82 -25.27 -3.54
N ALA A 146 5.54 -25.14 -3.83
CA ALA A 146 4.46 -25.49 -2.91
C ALA A 146 4.56 -26.97 -2.48
N LYS A 147 4.78 -27.88 -3.44
CA LYS A 147 4.97 -29.32 -3.17
C LYS A 147 6.21 -29.55 -2.28
N LEU A 148 7.37 -29.05 -2.68
CA LEU A 148 8.61 -29.23 -1.94
C LEU A 148 8.53 -28.67 -0.51
N SER A 149 7.83 -27.53 -0.34
CA SER A 149 7.66 -26.94 0.99
C SER A 149 6.84 -27.81 1.95
N GLN A 150 5.91 -28.60 1.44
CA GLN A 150 5.15 -29.60 2.23
C GLN A 150 5.97 -30.84 2.55
N GLU A 151 6.88 -31.24 1.64
CA GLU A 151 7.70 -32.46 1.78
C GLU A 151 9.01 -32.22 2.53
N ILE A 152 9.33 -30.98 2.92
CA ILE A 152 10.61 -30.62 3.57
C ILE A 152 10.87 -31.35 4.91
N GLY A 153 9.82 -31.88 5.52
CA GLY A 153 9.93 -32.67 6.75
C GLY A 153 10.90 -33.85 6.64
N SER A 154 11.15 -34.37 5.44
CA SER A 154 12.13 -35.41 5.17
C SER A 154 13.56 -35.00 5.52
N LEU A 155 13.94 -33.72 5.34
CA LEU A 155 15.24 -33.18 5.76
C LEU A 155 15.38 -33.15 7.28
N LEU A 156 14.32 -32.76 7.98
CA LEU A 156 14.33 -32.76 9.46
C LEU A 156 14.52 -34.17 10.02
N GLN A 157 13.91 -35.18 9.39
CA GLN A 157 14.11 -36.61 9.79
C GLN A 157 15.53 -37.07 9.57
N GLN A 158 16.26 -36.51 8.60
CA GLN A 158 17.69 -36.79 8.36
C GLN A 158 18.62 -36.00 9.30
N GLY A 159 18.07 -35.22 10.23
CA GLY A 159 18.84 -34.43 11.20
C GLY A 159 19.40 -33.12 10.62
N VAL A 160 18.88 -32.66 9.47
CA VAL A 160 19.19 -31.33 8.90
C VAL A 160 18.39 -30.27 9.66
N THR A 161 19.08 -29.26 10.17
CA THR A 161 18.43 -28.17 10.93
C THR A 161 18.06 -27.02 10.02
N VAL A 162 16.79 -26.97 9.61
CA VAL A 162 16.26 -25.90 8.75
C VAL A 162 14.98 -25.29 9.34
N ASN A 163 14.92 -23.97 9.39
CA ASN A 163 13.71 -23.22 9.74
C ASN A 163 12.98 -22.87 8.44
N ASN A 164 11.76 -23.39 8.30
CA ASN A 164 10.88 -23.15 7.16
C ASN A 164 9.73 -22.24 7.58
N TYR A 165 9.72 -20.99 7.08
CA TYR A 165 8.64 -20.03 7.31
C TYR A 165 7.57 -20.07 6.22
N GLY A 166 7.67 -21.01 5.29
CA GLY A 166 6.80 -21.16 4.13
C GLY A 166 7.18 -20.27 2.95
N PRO A 167 6.78 -20.69 1.74
CA PRO A 167 6.94 -19.89 0.53
C PRO A 167 6.07 -18.63 0.56
N GLN A 168 6.55 -17.58 -0.10
CA GLN A 168 5.83 -16.34 -0.32
C GLN A 168 5.46 -16.21 -1.80
N TYR A 169 4.19 -16.07 -2.10
CA TYR A 169 3.63 -16.10 -3.44
C TYR A 169 3.24 -14.70 -3.93
N TYR A 170 3.66 -14.34 -5.14
CA TYR A 170 3.50 -13.01 -5.71
C TYR A 170 2.84 -13.05 -7.08
N ILE A 171 2.15 -11.98 -7.46
CA ILE A 171 1.60 -11.74 -8.80
C ILE A 171 2.52 -10.75 -9.51
N SER A 172 3.27 -11.19 -10.53
CA SER A 172 4.16 -10.32 -11.32
C SER A 172 3.37 -9.40 -12.25
N THR A 173 2.20 -9.85 -12.70
CA THR A 173 1.32 -9.13 -13.63
C THR A 173 0.40 -8.10 -12.96
N LEU A 174 0.51 -7.88 -11.65
CA LEU A 174 -0.32 -6.91 -10.92
C LEU A 174 -0.31 -5.48 -11.52
N PRO A 175 0.84 -4.92 -11.99
CA PRO A 175 0.84 -3.60 -12.63
C PRO A 175 -0.04 -3.52 -13.87
N GLN A 176 -0.10 -4.59 -14.66
CA GLN A 176 -0.89 -4.67 -15.90
C GLN A 176 -2.41 -4.78 -15.60
N MET A 177 -2.79 -5.35 -14.47
CA MET A 177 -4.19 -5.50 -14.05
C MET A 177 -4.81 -4.18 -13.53
N ARG A 178 -3.99 -3.29 -12.97
CA ARG A 178 -4.43 -2.07 -12.30
C ARG A 178 -5.32 -1.15 -13.15
N PRO A 179 -4.98 -0.82 -14.42
CA PRO A 179 -5.81 0.09 -15.22
C PRO A 179 -7.22 -0.44 -15.44
N LYS A 180 -7.36 -1.72 -15.74
CA LYS A 180 -8.68 -2.36 -15.95
C LYS A 180 -9.51 -2.37 -14.68
N LEU A 181 -8.91 -2.72 -13.54
CA LEU A 181 -9.60 -2.71 -12.25
C LEU A 181 -10.06 -1.30 -11.85
N LEU A 182 -9.25 -0.27 -12.12
CA LEU A 182 -9.66 1.12 -11.88
C LEU A 182 -10.84 1.52 -12.76
N GLU A 183 -10.84 1.15 -14.03
CA GLU A 183 -11.95 1.41 -14.95
C GLU A 183 -13.24 0.74 -14.46
N GLU A 184 -13.17 -0.52 -14.04
CA GLU A 184 -14.32 -1.26 -13.51
C GLU A 184 -14.84 -0.66 -12.20
N ALA A 185 -13.95 -0.26 -11.29
CA ALA A 185 -14.31 0.43 -10.05
C ALA A 185 -14.99 1.79 -10.32
N MET A 186 -14.53 2.55 -11.32
CA MET A 186 -15.16 3.80 -11.77
C MET A 186 -16.57 3.55 -12.33
N LYS A 187 -16.77 2.49 -13.10
CA LYS A 187 -18.10 2.09 -13.61
C LYS A 187 -19.05 1.74 -12.47
N ASP A 188 -18.58 0.98 -11.46
CA ASP A 188 -19.36 0.65 -10.26
C ASP A 188 -19.74 1.91 -9.47
N ALA A 189 -18.78 2.85 -9.27
CA ALA A 189 -19.07 4.14 -8.63
C ALA A 189 -20.19 4.90 -9.35
N LYS A 190 -20.15 4.97 -10.67
CA LYS A 190 -21.17 5.63 -11.48
C LYS A 190 -22.55 4.98 -11.32
N ILE A 191 -22.62 3.65 -11.42
CA ILE A 191 -23.86 2.88 -11.24
C ILE A 191 -24.48 3.15 -9.86
N ARG A 192 -23.66 3.16 -8.81
CA ARG A 192 -24.12 3.46 -7.44
C ARG A 192 -24.63 4.91 -7.32
N ALA A 193 -23.92 5.87 -7.91
CA ALA A 193 -24.35 7.26 -7.91
C ALA A 193 -25.70 7.44 -8.63
N GLU A 194 -25.87 6.78 -9.79
CA GLU A 194 -27.13 6.79 -10.55
C GLU A 194 -28.29 6.18 -9.75
N ALA A 195 -28.04 5.06 -9.04
CA ALA A 195 -29.06 4.41 -8.21
C ALA A 195 -29.52 5.33 -7.05
N ILE A 196 -28.56 5.98 -6.37
CA ILE A 196 -28.86 6.87 -5.24
C ILE A 196 -29.59 8.13 -5.71
N THR A 197 -29.10 8.80 -6.76
CA THR A 197 -29.72 10.04 -7.26
C THR A 197 -31.10 9.79 -7.81
N LYS A 198 -31.33 8.67 -8.49
CA LYS A 198 -32.66 8.27 -8.98
C LYS A 198 -33.67 8.07 -7.84
N ALA A 199 -33.22 7.51 -6.70
CA ALA A 199 -34.09 7.28 -5.54
C ALA A 199 -34.61 8.58 -4.92
N VAL A 200 -33.90 9.69 -5.09
CA VAL A 200 -34.30 11.03 -4.60
C VAL A 200 -34.80 11.96 -5.72
N GLY A 201 -35.07 11.44 -6.90
CA GLY A 201 -35.63 12.20 -8.04
C GLY A 201 -34.61 13.06 -8.80
N GLY A 202 -33.32 12.91 -8.53
CA GLY A 202 -32.22 13.62 -9.19
C GLY A 202 -31.58 12.80 -10.32
N LYS A 203 -30.58 13.40 -10.96
CA LYS A 203 -29.73 12.78 -11.99
C LYS A 203 -28.26 13.04 -11.69
N VAL A 204 -27.40 12.05 -12.00
CA VAL A 204 -25.94 12.20 -11.91
C VAL A 204 -25.46 13.18 -12.98
N GLY A 205 -24.66 14.14 -12.56
CA GLY A 205 -23.99 15.11 -13.42
C GLY A 205 -22.54 14.71 -13.75
N SER A 206 -21.69 15.73 -13.94
CA SER A 206 -20.27 15.57 -14.23
C SER A 206 -19.49 15.09 -13.01
N VAL A 207 -18.31 14.49 -13.27
CA VAL A 207 -17.35 14.12 -12.22
C VAL A 207 -16.67 15.40 -11.72
N GLN A 208 -16.73 15.64 -10.42
CA GLN A 208 -16.05 16.75 -9.75
C GLN A 208 -14.66 16.35 -9.25
N SER A 209 -14.56 15.18 -8.63
CA SER A 209 -13.29 14.67 -8.11
C SER A 209 -13.24 13.16 -8.15
N VAL A 210 -12.01 12.61 -8.27
CA VAL A 210 -11.72 11.18 -8.19
C VAL A 210 -10.53 11.00 -7.26
N ARG A 211 -10.65 10.03 -6.35
CA ARG A 211 -9.56 9.57 -5.51
C ARG A 211 -9.44 8.06 -5.68
N SER A 212 -8.31 7.60 -6.20
CA SER A 212 -7.99 6.17 -6.21
C SER A 212 -7.61 5.73 -4.81
N GLY A 213 -8.23 4.67 -4.34
CA GLY A 213 -7.78 3.94 -3.16
C GLY A 213 -6.54 3.09 -3.47
N VAL A 214 -6.03 2.42 -2.44
CA VAL A 214 -4.93 1.45 -2.58
C VAL A 214 -5.46 0.14 -3.15
N PHE A 215 -4.61 -0.54 -3.92
CA PHE A 215 -4.90 -1.91 -4.35
C PHE A 215 -4.67 -2.87 -3.18
N GLN A 216 -5.56 -3.83 -3.04
CA GLN A 216 -5.44 -4.89 -2.06
C GLN A 216 -5.33 -6.23 -2.77
N VAL A 217 -4.40 -7.05 -2.32
CA VAL A 217 -4.21 -8.43 -2.73
C VAL A 217 -4.43 -9.30 -1.50
N THR A 218 -5.46 -10.11 -1.51
CA THR A 218 -5.86 -10.93 -0.35
C THR A 218 -6.07 -12.37 -0.77
N THR A 219 -6.26 -13.27 0.19
CA THR A 219 -6.82 -14.61 -0.07
C THR A 219 -8.22 -14.48 -0.68
N PRO A 220 -8.71 -15.49 -1.43
CA PRO A 220 -10.00 -15.41 -2.14
C PRO A 220 -11.18 -14.99 -1.25
N ASP A 221 -11.28 -15.53 -0.06
CA ASP A 221 -12.44 -15.34 0.84
C ASP A 221 -12.15 -14.33 1.97
N SER A 222 -11.09 -13.52 1.83
CA SER A 222 -10.74 -12.55 2.85
C SER A 222 -11.73 -11.39 2.91
N THR A 223 -12.14 -11.05 4.12
CA THR A 223 -12.90 -9.84 4.44
C THR A 223 -12.00 -8.70 4.95
N MET A 224 -10.69 -8.93 5.01
CA MET A 224 -9.73 -7.92 5.48
C MET A 224 -9.62 -6.77 4.49
N THR A 225 -9.67 -5.56 5.02
CA THR A 225 -9.34 -4.33 4.30
C THR A 225 -8.33 -3.54 5.12
N ALA A 226 -7.38 -2.91 4.45
CA ALA A 226 -6.39 -2.04 5.09
C ALA A 226 -6.27 -0.72 4.34
N ASP A 227 -6.26 0.40 5.05
CA ASP A 227 -6.15 1.74 4.45
C ASP A 227 -4.81 1.96 3.74
N THR A 228 -3.76 1.26 4.18
CA THR A 228 -2.43 1.26 3.56
C THR A 228 -2.27 0.27 2.42
N GLY A 229 -3.30 -0.54 2.16
CA GLY A 229 -3.26 -1.70 1.28
C GLY A 229 -2.80 -2.96 2.00
N ALA A 230 -3.32 -4.10 1.57
CA ALA A 230 -2.90 -5.43 2.01
C ALA A 230 -2.29 -6.19 0.85
N TYR A 231 -1.22 -6.92 1.09
CA TYR A 231 -0.65 -7.86 0.14
C TYR A 231 -0.40 -9.19 0.85
N ASP A 232 -1.32 -10.12 0.66
CA ASP A 232 -1.17 -11.49 1.14
C ASP A 232 -0.13 -12.23 0.31
N THR A 233 0.82 -12.86 0.96
CA THR A 233 1.86 -13.68 0.32
C THR A 233 1.73 -15.18 0.63
N SER A 234 0.76 -15.57 1.46
CA SER A 234 0.66 -16.93 1.96
C SER A 234 -0.08 -17.88 1.02
N SER A 235 -0.98 -17.37 0.19
CA SER A 235 -1.81 -18.15 -0.72
C SER A 235 -1.37 -18.04 -2.17
N ILE A 236 -1.58 -19.08 -2.96
CA ILE A 236 -1.36 -19.08 -4.42
C ILE A 236 -2.52 -18.37 -5.10
N GLU A 237 -3.75 -18.79 -4.79
CA GLU A 237 -4.94 -18.13 -5.29
C GLU A 237 -5.20 -16.83 -4.51
N LYS A 238 -5.49 -15.77 -5.25
CA LYS A 238 -5.63 -14.42 -4.70
C LYS A 238 -6.83 -13.67 -5.27
N THR A 239 -7.29 -12.70 -4.52
CA THR A 239 -8.25 -11.69 -5.00
C THR A 239 -7.57 -10.33 -5.01
N VAL A 240 -7.58 -9.68 -6.16
CA VAL A 240 -7.13 -8.29 -6.31
C VAL A 240 -8.33 -7.37 -6.28
N THR A 241 -8.35 -6.42 -5.36
CA THR A 241 -9.42 -5.44 -5.19
C THR A 241 -8.89 -4.04 -5.43
N SER A 242 -9.65 -3.25 -6.19
CA SER A 242 -9.45 -1.81 -6.36
C SER A 242 -10.67 -1.05 -5.87
N THR A 243 -10.46 0.09 -5.23
CA THR A 243 -11.52 1.01 -4.83
C THR A 243 -11.26 2.41 -5.36
N VAL A 244 -12.31 3.13 -5.69
CA VAL A 244 -12.25 4.54 -6.07
C VAL A 244 -13.36 5.31 -5.36
N SER A 245 -13.03 6.49 -4.85
CA SER A 245 -14.01 7.44 -4.33
C SER A 245 -14.24 8.53 -5.37
N VAL A 246 -15.48 8.72 -5.80
CA VAL A 246 -15.85 9.65 -6.86
C VAL A 246 -16.93 10.58 -6.36
N THR A 247 -16.72 11.88 -6.57
CA THR A 247 -17.75 12.89 -6.34
C THR A 247 -18.34 13.32 -7.68
N PHE A 248 -19.65 13.18 -7.80
CA PHE A 248 -20.43 13.61 -8.96
C PHE A 248 -21.30 14.80 -8.61
N ASP A 249 -21.53 15.69 -9.57
CA ASP A 249 -22.61 16.68 -9.50
C ASP A 249 -23.96 15.99 -9.45
N VAL A 250 -24.95 16.62 -8.82
CA VAL A 250 -26.36 16.20 -8.83
C VAL A 250 -27.17 17.28 -9.53
N LYS A 251 -27.99 16.87 -10.48
CA LYS A 251 -28.91 17.73 -11.26
C LYS A 251 -30.36 17.38 -10.96
#